data_2fda24445712fe7796963b16708b574b
#
_entry.id   2fda24445712fe7796963b16708b574b
#
_cell.length_a   1.000
_cell.length_b   1.000
_cell.length_c   1.000
_cell.angle_alpha   90.00
_cell.angle_beta   90.00
_cell.angle_gamma   90.00
#
_symmetry.space_group_name_H-M   'P 1'
#
loop_
_entity.id
_entity.type
_entity.pdbx_description
1 polymer ?
#
loop_
_entity_poly.entity_id
_entity_poly.type
_entity_poly.pdbx_seq_one_letter_code
_entity_poly.pdbx_strand_id
1 'polypeptide(L)'
;MVLTEEEAWNNVRVGRDYWLEKRVDYYQSKPLLYNSLTDTQKTELATYRQALLDFPTTLATIVGDELPLDYAQYYPEVPSWMA
;
A
#
# COMPACT_ATOMS: atom_id res chain seq x y z
N MET A 1 -5.81 5.49 25.59
CA MET A 1 -5.49 6.77 24.95
C MET A 1 -6.17 6.85 23.59
N VAL A 2 -6.89 7.93 23.33
CA VAL A 2 -7.59 8.12 22.06
C VAL A 2 -6.67 8.89 21.12
N LEU A 3 -6.41 8.32 19.93
CA LEU A 3 -5.63 9.01 18.91
C LEU A 3 -6.44 10.18 18.34
N THR A 4 -5.77 11.27 18.03
CA THR A 4 -6.41 12.33 17.27
C THR A 4 -6.63 11.84 15.83
N GLU A 5 -7.54 12.48 15.11
CA GLU A 5 -7.78 12.16 13.71
C GLU A 5 -6.50 12.28 12.89
N GLU A 6 -5.71 13.32 13.11
CA GLU A 6 -4.43 13.53 12.43
C GLU A 6 -3.44 12.38 12.70
N GLU A 7 -3.34 11.94 13.96
CA GLU A 7 -2.46 10.82 14.32
C GLU A 7 -2.90 9.52 13.67
N ALA A 8 -4.22 9.26 13.63
CA ALA A 8 -4.77 8.08 12.99
C ALA A 8 -4.44 8.05 11.50
N TRP A 9 -4.63 9.16 10.80
CA TRP A 9 -4.29 9.25 9.38
C TRP A 9 -2.79 9.17 9.14
N ASN A 10 -1.98 9.70 10.06
CA ASN A 10 -0.53 9.54 9.98
C ASN A 10 -0.14 8.06 10.07
N ASN A 11 -0.80 7.29 10.93
CA ASN A 11 -0.56 5.85 11.04
C ASN A 11 -0.91 5.11 9.73
N VAL A 12 -1.95 5.56 9.03
CA VAL A 12 -2.29 5.01 7.71
C VAL A 12 -1.12 5.22 6.73
N ARG A 13 -0.55 6.42 6.72
CA ARG A 13 0.59 6.73 5.84
C ARG A 13 1.84 5.93 6.20
N VAL A 14 2.10 5.76 7.49
CA VAL A 14 3.24 4.95 7.97
C VAL A 14 3.07 3.49 7.54
N GLY A 15 1.87 2.94 7.68
CA GLY A 15 1.58 1.57 7.23
C GLY A 15 1.73 1.43 5.72
N ARG A 16 1.26 2.41 4.95
CA ARG A 16 1.45 2.44 3.50
C ARG A 16 2.94 2.43 3.14
N ASP A 17 3.73 3.28 3.78
CA ASP A 17 5.16 3.37 3.51
C ASP A 17 5.88 2.08 3.87
N TYR A 18 5.46 1.43 4.96
CA TYR A 18 5.97 0.12 5.35
C TYR A 18 5.77 -0.91 4.24
N TRP A 19 4.57 -1.00 3.66
CA TRP A 19 4.29 -1.95 2.61
C TRP A 19 4.96 -1.60 1.28
N LEU A 20 5.14 -0.29 1.00
CA LEU A 20 5.95 0.13 -0.15
C LEU A 20 7.37 -0.39 -0.02
N GLU A 21 7.98 -0.25 1.16
CA GLU A 21 9.33 -0.72 1.40
C GLU A 21 9.42 -2.25 1.34
N LYS A 22 8.50 -2.95 2.00
CA LYS A 22 8.58 -4.41 2.15
C LYS A 22 8.16 -5.19 0.92
N ARG A 23 7.24 -4.63 0.11
CA ARG A 23 6.70 -5.35 -1.05
C ARG A 23 7.13 -4.77 -2.38
N VAL A 24 7.10 -3.45 -2.53
CA VAL A 24 7.40 -2.80 -3.81
C VAL A 24 8.89 -2.58 -3.97
N ASP A 25 9.52 -1.91 -3.03
CA ASP A 25 10.96 -1.62 -3.10
C ASP A 25 11.79 -2.89 -3.08
N TYR A 26 11.29 -3.94 -2.42
CA TYR A 26 11.94 -5.25 -2.42
C TYR A 26 12.21 -5.74 -3.85
N TYR A 27 11.25 -5.56 -4.75
CA TYR A 27 11.42 -5.97 -6.15
C TYR A 27 12.16 -4.91 -6.97
N GLN A 28 11.79 -3.64 -6.80
CA GLN A 28 12.33 -2.56 -7.63
C GLN A 28 13.79 -2.23 -7.32
N SER A 29 14.25 -2.45 -6.10
CA SER A 29 15.62 -2.18 -5.70
C SER A 29 16.60 -3.29 -6.05
N LYS A 30 16.11 -4.43 -6.55
CA LYS A 30 16.94 -5.58 -6.92
C LYS A 30 16.84 -5.82 -8.42
N PRO A 31 17.80 -5.29 -9.23
CA PRO A 31 17.69 -5.35 -10.69
C PRO A 31 17.50 -6.77 -11.26
N LEU A 32 18.23 -7.75 -10.72
CA LEU A 32 18.11 -9.12 -11.20
C LEU A 32 16.74 -9.71 -10.91
N LEU A 33 16.21 -9.44 -9.73
CA LEU A 33 14.88 -9.91 -9.34
C LEU A 33 13.81 -9.22 -10.20
N TYR A 34 13.89 -7.90 -10.31
CA TYR A 34 12.92 -7.14 -11.11
C TYR A 34 12.92 -7.58 -12.56
N ASN A 35 14.11 -7.78 -13.16
CA ASN A 35 14.22 -8.19 -14.54
C ASN A 35 13.73 -9.64 -14.79
N SER A 36 13.64 -10.45 -13.73
CA SER A 36 13.10 -11.81 -13.84
C SER A 36 11.58 -11.85 -13.89
N LEU A 37 10.91 -10.73 -13.55
CA LEU A 37 9.45 -10.66 -13.59
C LEU A 37 8.94 -10.62 -15.03
N THR A 38 7.77 -11.22 -15.25
CA THR A 38 7.09 -11.10 -16.55
C THR A 38 6.57 -9.68 -16.73
N ASP A 39 6.23 -9.31 -17.95
CA ASP A 39 5.64 -8.00 -18.23
C ASP A 39 4.33 -7.80 -17.47
N THR A 40 3.50 -8.84 -17.36
CA THR A 40 2.28 -8.80 -16.57
C THR A 40 2.58 -8.56 -15.09
N GLN A 41 3.58 -9.24 -14.53
CA GLN A 41 3.98 -9.06 -13.14
C GLN A 41 4.50 -7.63 -12.89
N LYS A 42 5.29 -7.08 -13.81
CA LYS A 42 5.77 -5.70 -13.70
C LYS A 42 4.61 -4.70 -13.71
N THR A 43 3.61 -4.93 -14.56
CA THR A 43 2.41 -4.10 -14.61
C THR A 43 1.62 -4.19 -13.31
N GLU A 44 1.44 -5.39 -12.77
CA GLU A 44 0.76 -5.60 -11.50
C GLU A 44 1.50 -4.93 -10.34
N LEU A 45 2.83 -5.01 -10.34
CA LEU A 45 3.66 -4.33 -9.34
C LEU A 45 3.46 -2.83 -9.39
N ALA A 46 3.48 -2.23 -10.59
CA ALA A 46 3.27 -0.80 -10.77
C ALA A 46 1.86 -0.37 -10.31
N THR A 47 0.86 -1.18 -10.63
CA THR A 47 -0.54 -0.92 -10.23
C THR A 47 -0.67 -0.98 -8.70
N TYR A 48 -0.07 -1.99 -8.08
CA TYR A 48 -0.08 -2.14 -6.62
C TYR A 48 0.63 -0.96 -5.94
N ARG A 49 1.78 -0.55 -6.47
CA ARG A 49 2.52 0.61 -5.96
C ARG A 49 1.66 1.86 -5.99
N GLN A 50 1.00 2.13 -7.12
CA GLN A 50 0.16 3.30 -7.26
C GLN A 50 -1.04 3.24 -6.31
N ALA A 51 -1.66 2.06 -6.15
CA ALA A 51 -2.77 1.87 -5.22
C ALA A 51 -2.34 2.16 -3.77
N LEU A 52 -1.12 1.74 -3.38
CA LEU A 52 -0.60 2.06 -2.05
C LEU A 52 -0.36 3.57 -1.89
N LEU A 53 0.22 4.22 -2.90
CA LEU A 53 0.46 5.66 -2.84
C LEU A 53 -0.85 6.43 -2.69
N ASP A 54 -1.90 5.99 -3.37
CA ASP A 54 -3.22 6.63 -3.35
C ASP A 54 -4.08 6.17 -2.16
N PHE A 55 -3.62 5.18 -1.41
CA PHE A 55 -4.45 4.55 -0.37
C PHE A 55 -5.05 5.53 0.62
N PRO A 56 -4.31 6.48 1.21
CA PRO A 56 -4.92 7.42 2.16
C PRO A 56 -6.08 8.21 1.54
N THR A 57 -5.92 8.68 0.31
CA THR A 57 -6.95 9.42 -0.42
C THR A 57 -8.15 8.52 -0.74
N THR A 58 -7.88 7.30 -1.21
CA THR A 58 -8.93 6.32 -1.52
C THR A 58 -9.71 5.95 -0.27
N LEU A 59 -9.00 5.70 0.83
CA LEU A 59 -9.63 5.36 2.11
C LEU A 59 -10.52 6.51 2.61
N ALA A 60 -10.06 7.75 2.51
CA ALA A 60 -10.86 8.91 2.89
C ALA A 60 -12.15 9.02 2.06
N THR A 61 -12.10 8.64 0.79
CA THR A 61 -13.28 8.61 -0.08
C THR A 61 -14.29 7.57 0.39
N ILE A 62 -13.81 6.41 0.88
CA ILE A 62 -14.66 5.31 1.31
C ILE A 62 -15.26 5.58 2.70
N VAL A 63 -14.45 6.00 3.67
CA VAL A 63 -14.85 6.09 5.07
C VAL A 63 -15.17 7.51 5.54
N GLY A 64 -14.89 8.53 4.73
CA GLY A 64 -15.07 9.91 5.11
C GLY A 64 -14.03 10.35 6.13
N ASP A 65 -14.43 11.24 7.06
CA ASP A 65 -13.52 11.80 8.04
C ASP A 65 -13.23 10.87 9.21
N GLU A 66 -14.09 9.87 9.44
CA GLU A 66 -13.93 8.93 10.54
C GLU A 66 -13.21 7.67 10.10
N LEU A 67 -11.97 7.50 10.53
CA LEU A 67 -11.17 6.33 10.24
C LEU A 67 -11.57 5.18 11.16
N PRO A 68 -12.09 4.05 10.60
CA PRO A 68 -12.42 2.90 11.42
C PRO A 68 -11.18 2.20 11.97
N LEU A 69 -11.31 1.49 13.09
CA LEU A 69 -10.20 0.76 13.69
C LEU A 69 -9.71 -0.38 12.79
N ASP A 70 -10.57 -0.91 11.96
CA ASP A 70 -10.27 -2.03 11.06
C ASP A 70 -9.97 -1.59 9.63
N TYR A 71 -9.45 -0.38 9.45
CA TYR A 71 -9.16 0.15 8.12
C TYR A 71 -8.20 -0.73 7.31
N ALA A 72 -7.47 -1.62 7.96
CA ALA A 72 -6.54 -2.53 7.29
C ALA A 72 -7.23 -3.40 6.23
N GLN A 73 -8.54 -3.68 6.36
CA GLN A 73 -9.29 -4.44 5.38
C GLN A 73 -9.41 -3.73 4.02
N TYR A 74 -9.18 -2.42 4.00
CA TYR A 74 -9.29 -1.62 2.78
C TYR A 74 -7.98 -1.50 2.00
N TYR A 75 -6.88 -2.08 2.52
CA TYR A 75 -5.61 -2.06 1.81
C TYR A 75 -5.75 -2.70 0.42
N PRO A 76 -5.00 -2.21 -0.59
CA PRO A 76 -5.02 -2.81 -1.92
C PRO A 76 -4.69 -4.30 -1.86
N GLU A 77 -5.34 -5.09 -2.72
CA GLU A 77 -5.08 -6.51 -2.80
C GLU A 77 -3.67 -6.76 -3.33
N VAL A 78 -2.93 -7.61 -2.63
CA VAL A 78 -1.56 -7.97 -3.02
C VAL A 78 -1.62 -8.99 -4.16
N PRO A 79 -0.89 -8.76 -5.27
CA PRO A 79 -0.78 -9.78 -6.31
C PRO A 79 -0.33 -11.13 -5.72
N SER A 80 -0.93 -12.22 -6.15
CA SER A 80 -0.70 -13.54 -5.55
C SER A 80 0.76 -13.98 -5.59
N TRP A 81 1.51 -13.57 -6.61
CA TRP A 81 2.92 -13.92 -6.75
C TRP A 81 3.84 -13.14 -5.82
N MET A 82 3.35 -12.07 -5.17
CA MET A 82 4.09 -11.26 -4.22
C MET A 82 3.95 -11.74 -2.77
N ALA A 83 3.01 -12.63 -2.52
CA ALA A 83 2.73 -13.10 -1.17
C ALA A 83 3.81 -14.02 -0.62
#